data_623a8bd8c6dc54fa08d9e9586a3a6c6a
#
_entry.id   623a8bd8c6dc54fa08d9e9586a3a6c6a
#
_cell.length_a   1.000
_cell.length_b   1.000
_cell.length_c   1.000
_cell.angle_alpha   90.00
_cell.angle_beta   90.00
_cell.angle_gamma   90.00
#
_symmetry.space_group_name_H-M   'P 1'
#
loop_
_entity.id
_entity.type
_entity.pdbx_description
1 polymer ?
#
loop_
_entity_poly.entity_id
_entity_poly.type
_entity_poly.pdbx_seq_one_letter_code
_entity_poly.pdbx_strand_id
1 'polypeptide(L)'
;SLQIPTFSMLGYHPEQERTLRRILQRPEGIITLSGPTGSGKSTTLRTASAAYLEQYGFNNTGGILLPRRRLFTIESPPEGRIPGAIQTAVMDSAQGWVDSIKSALRLDPDGILNGEIRDHDSAITAIKAAMTGHLMLTTIHANDPINILERLEMEGVQARMIADPQLFIGLLSQRLVQLICPHCRRPWHEVATERTDDERRLVESVCNPDQVYLRNHEGCPHCWRGVTGRTVIAEVISPDARFFQLYREKGRIEARTYWHRELGGMTRNQHLLGKINSGQVDPLAAHYISPVDEDSYTLLH
;
A
#
# COMPACT_ATOMS: atom_id res chain seq x y z
N SER A 1 -15.02 -17.73 8.94
CA SER A 1 -14.49 -16.98 7.79
C SER A 1 -13.93 -15.65 8.29
N LEU A 2 -12.64 -15.44 8.18
CA LEU A 2 -12.06 -14.16 8.49
C LEU A 2 -12.61 -13.13 7.48
N GLN A 3 -13.41 -12.20 7.98
CA GLN A 3 -13.96 -11.11 7.17
C GLN A 3 -12.80 -10.30 6.60
N ILE A 4 -12.87 -9.95 5.30
CA ILE A 4 -11.86 -9.09 4.67
C ILE A 4 -11.96 -7.69 5.27
N PRO A 5 -10.88 -7.12 5.82
CA PRO A 5 -10.92 -5.78 6.37
C PRO A 5 -11.14 -4.73 5.27
N THR A 6 -11.76 -3.61 5.63
CA THR A 6 -11.85 -2.43 4.77
C THR A 6 -10.52 -1.65 4.79
N PHE A 7 -10.33 -0.72 3.84
CA PHE A 7 -9.17 0.17 3.87
C PHE A 7 -9.08 0.98 5.18
N SER A 8 -10.22 1.47 5.67
CA SER A 8 -10.30 2.17 6.95
C SER A 8 -9.85 1.29 8.12
N MET A 9 -10.30 0.03 8.18
CA MET A 9 -9.90 -0.93 9.22
C MET A 9 -8.41 -1.27 9.16
N LEU A 10 -7.79 -1.24 7.98
CA LEU A 10 -6.34 -1.40 7.84
C LEU A 10 -5.55 -0.18 8.33
N GLY A 11 -6.21 0.98 8.39
CA GLY A 11 -5.61 2.24 8.85
C GLY A 11 -5.27 3.22 7.72
N TYR A 12 -5.76 3.03 6.51
CA TYR A 12 -5.64 4.03 5.45
C TYR A 12 -6.40 5.31 5.81
N HIS A 13 -5.83 6.45 5.47
CA HIS A 13 -6.50 7.74 5.65
C HIS A 13 -7.66 7.88 4.67
N PRO A 14 -8.78 8.56 5.05
CA PRO A 14 -9.94 8.73 4.17
C PRO A 14 -9.61 9.26 2.76
N GLU A 15 -8.65 10.17 2.64
CA GLU A 15 -8.21 10.69 1.34
C GLU A 15 -7.45 9.66 0.50
N GLN A 16 -6.63 8.83 1.15
CA GLN A 16 -5.97 7.70 0.50
C GLN A 16 -7.00 6.68 0.02
N GLU A 17 -8.01 6.37 0.83
CA GLU A 17 -9.09 5.47 0.45
C GLU A 17 -9.88 6.02 -0.75
N ARG A 18 -10.19 7.32 -0.79
CA ARG A 18 -10.84 7.94 -1.96
C ARG A 18 -10.02 7.76 -3.23
N THR A 19 -8.71 7.96 -3.16
CA THR A 19 -7.81 7.74 -4.29
C THR A 19 -7.78 6.27 -4.71
N LEU A 20 -7.68 5.34 -3.76
CA LEU A 20 -7.71 3.89 -4.03
C LEU A 20 -9.01 3.48 -4.73
N ARG A 21 -10.17 3.93 -4.23
CA ARG A 21 -11.47 3.62 -4.84
C ARG A 21 -11.59 4.21 -6.24
N ARG A 22 -11.06 5.40 -6.49
CA ARG A 22 -11.06 6.04 -7.80
C ARG A 22 -10.21 5.27 -8.82
N ILE A 23 -9.01 4.83 -8.46
CA ILE A 23 -8.16 4.06 -9.38
C ILE A 23 -8.70 2.65 -9.63
N LEU A 24 -9.40 2.05 -8.66
CA LEU A 24 -10.09 0.77 -8.81
C LEU A 24 -11.30 0.83 -9.77
N GLN A 25 -11.80 2.03 -10.10
CA GLN A 25 -12.86 2.22 -11.11
C GLN A 25 -12.34 2.22 -12.54
N ARG A 26 -11.01 2.28 -12.72
CA ARG A 26 -10.43 2.25 -14.06
C ARG A 26 -10.64 0.87 -14.69
N PRO A 27 -11.01 0.81 -15.98
CA PRO A 27 -11.22 -0.46 -16.66
C PRO A 27 -9.92 -1.21 -16.93
N GLU A 28 -8.82 -0.49 -17.01
CA GLU A 28 -7.50 -1.01 -17.36
C GLU A 28 -6.38 -0.24 -16.65
N GLY A 29 -5.20 -0.82 -16.61
CA GLY A 29 -4.01 -0.25 -15.99
C GLY A 29 -3.46 -1.14 -14.90
N ILE A 30 -2.35 -0.71 -14.31
CA ILE A 30 -1.64 -1.43 -13.25
C ILE A 30 -1.67 -0.62 -11.96
N ILE A 31 -2.10 -1.26 -10.89
CA ILE A 31 -1.96 -0.77 -9.52
C ILE A 31 -0.91 -1.65 -8.85
N THR A 32 0.21 -1.05 -8.49
CA THR A 32 1.34 -1.75 -7.87
C THR A 32 1.51 -1.33 -6.43
N LEU A 33 1.55 -2.29 -5.53
CA LEU A 33 1.78 -2.09 -4.11
C LEU A 33 3.18 -2.57 -3.73
N SER A 34 3.95 -1.72 -3.08
CA SER A 34 5.27 -2.03 -2.56
C SER A 34 5.34 -1.97 -1.04
N GLY A 35 6.41 -2.50 -0.50
CA GLY A 35 6.71 -2.52 0.92
C GLY A 35 7.56 -3.72 1.29
N PRO A 36 8.22 -3.68 2.46
CA PRO A 36 9.04 -4.78 2.94
C PRO A 36 8.20 -6.04 3.22
N THR A 37 8.88 -7.14 3.42
CA THR A 37 8.23 -8.38 3.88
C THR A 37 7.52 -8.12 5.21
N GLY A 38 6.31 -8.65 5.35
CA GLY A 38 5.50 -8.46 6.56
C GLY A 38 4.79 -7.09 6.66
N SER A 39 4.81 -6.27 5.61
CA SER A 39 4.11 -4.98 5.60
C SER A 39 2.60 -5.07 5.32
N GLY A 40 2.04 -6.28 5.18
CA GLY A 40 0.60 -6.48 4.98
C GLY A 40 0.12 -6.34 3.54
N LYS A 41 1.00 -6.45 2.53
CA LYS A 41 0.66 -6.29 1.11
C LYS A 41 -0.47 -7.24 0.66
N SER A 42 -0.36 -8.52 1.00
CA SER A 42 -1.38 -9.53 0.63
C SER A 42 -2.75 -9.18 1.19
N THR A 43 -2.81 -8.72 2.45
CA THR A 43 -4.06 -8.29 3.07
C THR A 43 -4.65 -7.09 2.35
N THR A 44 -3.82 -6.09 2.02
CA THR A 44 -4.27 -4.90 1.27
C THR A 44 -4.74 -5.24 -0.14
N LEU A 45 -4.06 -6.15 -0.84
CA LEU A 45 -4.53 -6.61 -2.16
C LEU A 45 -5.88 -7.35 -2.08
N ARG A 46 -6.09 -8.13 -1.02
CA ARG A 46 -7.40 -8.77 -0.78
C ARG A 46 -8.49 -7.73 -0.52
N THR A 47 -8.18 -6.70 0.29
CA THR A 47 -9.09 -5.58 0.54
C THR A 47 -9.39 -4.81 -0.75
N ALA A 48 -8.38 -4.52 -1.58
CA ALA A 48 -8.55 -3.87 -2.87
C ALA A 48 -9.39 -4.70 -3.84
N SER A 49 -9.18 -6.02 -3.86
CA SER A 49 -9.95 -6.96 -4.68
C SER A 49 -11.42 -7.00 -4.27
N ALA A 50 -11.70 -7.07 -2.97
CA ALA A 50 -13.06 -7.02 -2.45
C ALA A 50 -13.74 -5.67 -2.77
N ALA A 51 -13.02 -4.56 -2.58
CA ALA A 51 -13.51 -3.22 -2.92
C ALA A 51 -13.81 -3.06 -4.42
N TYR A 52 -12.95 -3.64 -5.28
CA TYR A 52 -13.16 -3.66 -6.73
C TYR A 52 -14.47 -4.39 -7.10
N LEU A 53 -14.69 -5.59 -6.57
CA LEU A 53 -15.89 -6.37 -6.86
C LEU A 53 -17.15 -5.70 -6.30
N GLU A 54 -17.09 -5.19 -5.08
CA GLU A 54 -18.19 -4.48 -4.42
C GLU A 54 -18.61 -3.23 -5.21
N GLN A 55 -17.66 -2.49 -5.70
CA GLN A 55 -17.86 -1.21 -6.41
C GLN A 55 -18.59 -1.38 -7.74
N TYR A 56 -18.33 -2.49 -8.45
CA TYR A 56 -19.07 -2.85 -9.67
C TYR A 56 -20.37 -3.62 -9.37
N GLY A 57 -20.48 -4.16 -8.15
CA GLY A 57 -21.68 -4.83 -7.66
C GLY A 57 -21.86 -6.28 -8.14
N PHE A 58 -22.99 -6.84 -7.74
CA PHE A 58 -23.33 -8.24 -7.96
C PHE A 58 -24.71 -8.33 -8.63
N ASN A 59 -24.89 -9.35 -9.46
CA ASN A 59 -26.19 -9.78 -9.97
C ASN A 59 -26.71 -10.91 -9.09
N ASN A 60 -28.00 -10.89 -8.77
CA ASN A 60 -28.66 -12.00 -8.10
C ASN A 60 -29.34 -12.87 -9.14
N THR A 61 -28.86 -14.09 -9.31
CA THR A 61 -29.43 -15.07 -10.23
C THR A 61 -29.85 -16.31 -9.43
N GLY A 62 -31.15 -16.45 -9.20
CA GLY A 62 -31.68 -17.60 -8.45
C GLY A 62 -31.18 -17.71 -7.01
N GLY A 63 -30.93 -16.60 -6.33
CA GLY A 63 -30.38 -16.54 -4.98
C GLY A 63 -28.85 -16.62 -4.88
N ILE A 64 -28.19 -16.74 -6.02
CA ILE A 64 -26.71 -16.73 -6.10
C ILE A 64 -26.24 -15.34 -6.51
N LEU A 65 -25.37 -14.75 -5.69
CA LEU A 65 -24.72 -13.47 -5.99
C LEU A 65 -23.50 -13.71 -6.88
N LEU A 66 -23.57 -13.26 -8.13
CA LEU A 66 -22.47 -13.33 -9.08
C LEU A 66 -21.90 -11.92 -9.30
N PRO A 67 -20.60 -11.71 -9.21
CA PRO A 67 -20.01 -10.39 -9.44
C PRO A 67 -20.21 -9.98 -10.89
N ARG A 68 -20.41 -8.67 -11.12
CA ARG A 68 -20.54 -8.09 -12.46
C ARG A 68 -19.19 -7.98 -13.19
N ARG A 69 -18.09 -8.13 -12.47
CA ARG A 69 -16.73 -8.16 -12.99
C ARG A 69 -16.07 -9.48 -12.65
N ARG A 70 -15.34 -10.03 -13.59
CA ARG A 70 -14.54 -11.25 -13.40
C ARG A 70 -13.17 -10.89 -12.90
N LEU A 71 -12.89 -11.19 -11.64
CA LEU A 71 -11.57 -11.03 -11.03
C LEU A 71 -10.94 -12.41 -10.87
N PHE A 72 -9.79 -12.60 -11.49
CA PHE A 72 -8.93 -13.76 -11.30
C PHE A 72 -7.78 -13.40 -10.36
N THR A 73 -7.40 -14.32 -9.47
CA THR A 73 -6.21 -14.15 -8.66
C THR A 73 -5.20 -15.25 -8.94
N ILE A 74 -3.95 -14.89 -8.95
CA ILE A 74 -2.79 -15.77 -9.13
C ILE A 74 -1.89 -15.55 -7.92
N GLU A 75 -1.85 -16.53 -7.03
CA GLU A 75 -1.21 -16.40 -5.71
C GLU A 75 -0.40 -17.65 -5.37
N SER A 76 0.65 -17.52 -4.57
CA SER A 76 1.51 -18.64 -4.19
C SER A 76 1.81 -18.67 -2.68
N PRO A 77 0.98 -19.33 -1.88
CA PRO A 77 -0.42 -19.74 -2.09
C PRO A 77 -1.41 -18.60 -1.82
N PRO A 78 -2.72 -18.78 -2.12
CA PRO A 78 -3.76 -17.86 -1.65
C PRO A 78 -3.81 -17.81 -0.11
N GLU A 79 -3.66 -16.61 0.46
CA GLU A 79 -3.63 -16.42 1.92
C GLU A 79 -5.04 -16.36 2.54
N GLY A 80 -6.08 -16.29 1.73
CA GLY A 80 -7.45 -16.28 2.19
C GLY A 80 -8.46 -16.07 1.06
N ARG A 81 -9.73 -16.37 1.36
CA ARG A 81 -10.80 -16.29 0.38
C ARG A 81 -11.18 -14.83 0.05
N ILE A 82 -11.39 -14.56 -1.24
CA ILE A 82 -12.00 -13.34 -1.76
C ILE A 82 -13.35 -13.70 -2.37
N PRO A 83 -14.48 -13.38 -1.71
CA PRO A 83 -15.79 -13.72 -2.24
C PRO A 83 -16.03 -13.07 -3.62
N GLY A 84 -16.42 -13.91 -4.60
CA GLY A 84 -16.65 -13.48 -5.98
C GLY A 84 -15.42 -13.53 -6.87
N ALA A 85 -14.21 -13.69 -6.35
CA ALA A 85 -13.00 -13.89 -7.17
C ALA A 85 -12.80 -15.37 -7.51
N ILE A 86 -12.18 -15.61 -8.65
CA ILE A 86 -11.70 -16.93 -9.08
C ILE A 86 -10.22 -16.99 -8.69
N GLN A 87 -9.95 -17.71 -7.60
CA GLN A 87 -8.61 -17.77 -7.02
C GLN A 87 -7.86 -19.02 -7.49
N THR A 88 -6.64 -18.80 -7.97
CA THR A 88 -5.75 -19.85 -8.48
C THR A 88 -4.44 -19.85 -7.70
N ALA A 89 -4.02 -21.02 -7.26
CA ALA A 89 -2.67 -21.23 -6.75
C ALA A 89 -1.72 -21.46 -7.91
N VAL A 90 -0.55 -20.82 -7.86
CA VAL A 90 0.52 -21.01 -8.83
C VAL A 90 1.70 -21.72 -8.16
N MET A 91 2.38 -22.57 -8.93
CA MET A 91 3.69 -23.08 -8.52
C MET A 91 4.70 -21.92 -8.52
N ASP A 92 5.49 -21.85 -7.47
CA ASP A 92 6.42 -20.74 -7.24
C ASP A 92 7.65 -20.83 -8.16
N SER A 93 7.43 -20.56 -9.45
CA SER A 93 8.45 -20.47 -10.49
C SER A 93 8.15 -19.30 -11.42
N ALA A 94 9.19 -18.68 -11.98
CA ALA A 94 9.03 -17.56 -12.94
C ALA A 94 8.10 -17.94 -14.10
N GLN A 95 8.30 -19.12 -14.71
CA GLN A 95 7.44 -19.60 -15.77
C GLN A 95 6.00 -19.87 -15.32
N GLY A 96 5.80 -20.37 -14.09
CA GLY A 96 4.47 -20.60 -13.53
C GLY A 96 3.65 -19.32 -13.43
N TRP A 97 4.24 -18.20 -13.03
CA TRP A 97 3.59 -16.90 -12.98
C TRP A 97 3.17 -16.41 -14.37
N VAL A 98 4.08 -16.46 -15.34
CA VAL A 98 3.80 -16.07 -16.74
C VAL A 98 2.68 -16.91 -17.35
N ASP A 99 2.74 -18.22 -17.20
CA ASP A 99 1.74 -19.15 -17.77
C ASP A 99 0.37 -18.99 -17.11
N SER A 100 0.33 -18.69 -15.81
CA SER A 100 -0.91 -18.45 -15.08
C SER A 100 -1.60 -17.15 -15.54
N ILE A 101 -0.85 -16.07 -15.75
CA ILE A 101 -1.41 -14.82 -16.31
C ILE A 101 -1.95 -15.07 -17.73
N LYS A 102 -1.19 -15.75 -18.59
CA LYS A 102 -1.63 -16.09 -19.96
C LYS A 102 -2.89 -16.97 -19.95
N SER A 103 -2.99 -17.89 -19.01
CA SER A 103 -4.16 -18.75 -18.85
C SER A 103 -5.38 -17.96 -18.37
N ALA A 104 -5.21 -17.08 -17.39
CA ALA A 104 -6.26 -16.20 -16.92
C ALA A 104 -6.80 -15.30 -18.05
N LEU A 105 -5.93 -14.74 -18.89
CA LEU A 105 -6.33 -13.89 -20.03
C LEU A 105 -7.24 -14.59 -21.04
N ARG A 106 -7.17 -15.93 -21.16
CA ARG A 106 -8.05 -16.72 -22.04
C ARG A 106 -9.45 -16.94 -21.49
N LEU A 107 -9.68 -16.59 -20.22
CA LEU A 107 -10.95 -16.78 -19.53
C LEU A 107 -11.77 -15.49 -19.45
N ASP A 108 -11.43 -14.49 -20.27
CA ASP A 108 -12.12 -13.22 -20.37
C ASP A 108 -12.26 -12.50 -19.00
N PRO A 109 -11.14 -12.17 -18.34
CA PRO A 109 -11.14 -11.45 -17.08
C PRO A 109 -11.37 -9.95 -17.30
N ASP A 110 -11.98 -9.29 -16.34
CA ASP A 110 -11.98 -7.82 -16.24
C ASP A 110 -10.76 -7.33 -15.45
N GLY A 111 -10.39 -8.08 -14.43
CA GLY A 111 -9.25 -7.79 -13.57
C GLY A 111 -8.46 -9.05 -13.20
N ILE A 112 -7.17 -8.85 -12.97
CA ILE A 112 -6.26 -9.91 -12.54
C ILE A 112 -5.46 -9.38 -11.35
N LEU A 113 -5.52 -10.11 -10.23
CA LEU A 113 -4.57 -9.96 -9.15
C LEU A 113 -3.42 -10.93 -9.40
N ASN A 114 -2.25 -10.40 -9.69
CA ASN A 114 -1.00 -11.14 -9.75
C ASN A 114 -0.21 -10.87 -8.46
N GLY A 115 0.01 -11.89 -7.65
CA GLY A 115 0.56 -11.73 -6.31
C GLY A 115 1.88 -10.97 -6.25
N GLU A 116 2.76 -11.15 -7.25
CA GLU A 116 4.06 -10.49 -7.27
C GLU A 116 4.68 -10.41 -8.67
N ILE A 117 5.33 -9.28 -8.97
CA ILE A 117 6.29 -9.14 -10.07
C ILE A 117 7.69 -9.42 -9.52
N ARG A 118 8.37 -10.44 -10.06
CA ARG A 118 9.69 -10.90 -9.59
C ARG A 118 10.83 -10.61 -10.55
N ASP A 119 10.52 -10.60 -11.84
CA ASP A 119 11.50 -10.56 -12.93
C ASP A 119 10.95 -9.85 -14.16
N HIS A 120 11.80 -9.73 -15.17
CA HIS A 120 11.46 -9.12 -16.46
C HIS A 120 10.22 -9.75 -17.11
N ASP A 121 10.13 -11.06 -17.17
CA ASP A 121 9.08 -11.75 -17.91
C ASP A 121 7.72 -11.62 -17.25
N SER A 122 7.66 -11.69 -15.92
CA SER A 122 6.44 -11.42 -15.16
C SER A 122 6.01 -9.96 -15.25
N ALA A 123 6.95 -9.01 -15.27
CA ALA A 123 6.68 -7.58 -15.45
C ALA A 123 6.09 -7.31 -16.85
N ILE A 124 6.74 -7.79 -17.91
CA ILE A 124 6.27 -7.62 -19.29
C ILE A 124 4.92 -8.28 -19.52
N THR A 125 4.68 -9.44 -18.92
CA THR A 125 3.39 -10.14 -19.05
C THR A 125 2.26 -9.35 -18.38
N ALA A 126 2.49 -8.81 -17.20
CA ALA A 126 1.53 -7.94 -16.50
C ALA A 126 1.25 -6.65 -17.29
N ILE A 127 2.30 -6.03 -17.84
CA ILE A 127 2.18 -4.82 -18.67
C ILE A 127 1.35 -5.11 -19.92
N LYS A 128 1.62 -6.20 -20.63
CA LYS A 128 0.84 -6.60 -21.83
C LYS A 128 -0.63 -6.84 -21.49
N ALA A 129 -0.94 -7.46 -20.35
CA ALA A 129 -2.30 -7.65 -19.90
C ALA A 129 -3.02 -6.32 -19.67
N ALA A 130 -2.37 -5.36 -19.00
CA ALA A 130 -2.92 -4.02 -18.79
C ALA A 130 -3.12 -3.26 -20.12
N MET A 131 -2.18 -3.35 -21.06
CA MET A 131 -2.28 -2.73 -22.39
C MET A 131 -3.41 -3.31 -23.25
N THR A 132 -3.91 -4.49 -22.92
CA THR A 132 -5.01 -5.15 -23.65
C THR A 132 -6.36 -5.03 -22.95
N GLY A 133 -6.51 -4.05 -22.06
CA GLY A 133 -7.80 -3.69 -21.48
C GLY A 133 -8.13 -4.38 -20.16
N HIS A 134 -7.13 -4.79 -19.39
CA HIS A 134 -7.32 -5.45 -18.09
C HIS A 134 -6.81 -4.59 -16.93
N LEU A 135 -7.53 -4.62 -15.81
CA LEU A 135 -7.03 -4.05 -14.56
C LEU A 135 -6.10 -5.08 -13.87
N MET A 136 -4.86 -4.67 -13.61
CA MET A 136 -3.86 -5.49 -12.93
C MET A 136 -3.61 -4.98 -11.53
N LEU A 137 -3.77 -5.84 -10.53
CA LEU A 137 -3.35 -5.59 -9.14
C LEU A 137 -2.13 -6.46 -8.87
N THR A 138 -1.04 -5.87 -8.41
CA THR A 138 0.20 -6.63 -8.17
C THR A 138 1.04 -6.03 -7.06
N THR A 139 2.03 -6.78 -6.61
CA THR A 139 3.07 -6.29 -5.71
C THR A 139 4.44 -6.34 -6.36
N ILE A 140 5.34 -5.51 -5.84
CA ILE A 140 6.76 -5.56 -6.13
C ILE A 140 7.54 -5.20 -4.86
N HIS A 141 8.72 -5.78 -4.68
CA HIS A 141 9.60 -5.40 -3.58
C HIS A 141 10.30 -4.07 -3.88
N ALA A 142 9.84 -3.01 -3.26
CA ALA A 142 10.44 -1.68 -3.30
C ALA A 142 10.18 -0.95 -1.97
N ASN A 143 11.00 0.06 -1.66
CA ASN A 143 10.95 0.76 -0.38
C ASN A 143 9.96 1.92 -0.33
N ASP A 144 9.63 2.49 -1.47
CA ASP A 144 8.65 3.57 -1.64
C ASP A 144 7.95 3.48 -3.01
N PRO A 145 6.89 4.30 -3.27
CA PRO A 145 6.11 4.18 -4.50
C PRO A 145 6.91 4.47 -5.77
N ILE A 146 7.86 5.39 -5.74
CA ILE A 146 8.64 5.77 -6.92
C ILE A 146 9.72 4.75 -7.21
N ASN A 147 10.25 4.09 -6.18
CA ASN A 147 11.16 2.95 -6.35
C ASN A 147 10.53 1.77 -7.11
N ILE A 148 9.21 1.70 -7.20
CA ILE A 148 8.53 0.74 -8.08
C ILE A 148 9.00 0.92 -9.53
N LEU A 149 9.05 2.17 -10.00
CA LEU A 149 9.48 2.50 -11.36
C LEU A 149 10.95 2.15 -11.58
N GLU A 150 11.80 2.55 -10.64
CA GLU A 150 13.23 2.24 -10.68
C GLU A 150 13.48 0.72 -10.67
N ARG A 151 12.72 -0.02 -9.86
CA ARG A 151 12.83 -1.48 -9.80
C ARG A 151 12.45 -2.14 -11.13
N LEU A 152 11.39 -1.66 -11.79
CA LEU A 152 10.99 -2.15 -13.10
C LEU A 152 12.05 -1.85 -14.17
N GLU A 153 12.67 -0.68 -14.13
CA GLU A 153 13.80 -0.35 -15.02
C GLU A 153 14.99 -1.29 -14.79
N MET A 154 15.30 -1.61 -13.55
CA MET A 154 16.37 -2.59 -13.22
C MET A 154 16.06 -4.00 -13.74
N GLU A 155 14.78 -4.38 -13.81
CA GLU A 155 14.35 -5.63 -14.45
C GLU A 155 14.33 -5.54 -15.99
N GLY A 156 14.78 -4.43 -16.58
CA GLY A 156 14.91 -4.26 -18.02
C GLY A 156 13.63 -3.78 -18.72
N VAL A 157 12.62 -3.33 -17.98
CA VAL A 157 11.43 -2.73 -18.58
C VAL A 157 11.78 -1.34 -19.13
N GLN A 158 11.39 -1.08 -20.37
CA GLN A 158 11.72 0.18 -21.03
C GLN A 158 11.07 1.38 -20.34
N ALA A 159 11.82 2.44 -20.09
CA ALA A 159 11.36 3.65 -19.41
C ALA A 159 10.09 4.28 -20.02
N ARG A 160 9.93 4.21 -21.34
CA ARG A 160 8.73 4.70 -22.03
C ARG A 160 7.44 3.93 -21.68
N MET A 161 7.55 2.67 -21.28
CA MET A 161 6.42 1.85 -20.86
C MET A 161 6.08 2.09 -19.39
N ILE A 162 7.06 2.42 -18.58
CA ILE A 162 6.90 2.64 -17.14
C ILE A 162 6.27 4.01 -16.88
N ALA A 163 6.69 5.03 -17.62
CA ALA A 163 6.27 6.41 -17.42
C ALA A 163 5.02 6.75 -18.26
N ASP A 164 3.97 5.95 -18.13
CA ASP A 164 2.70 6.13 -18.80
C ASP A 164 1.55 6.14 -17.77
N PRO A 165 0.86 7.30 -17.60
CA PRO A 165 -0.23 7.43 -16.64
C PRO A 165 -1.50 6.65 -17.02
N GLN A 166 -1.61 6.16 -18.24
CA GLN A 166 -2.68 5.26 -18.64
C GLN A 166 -2.36 3.81 -18.27
N LEU A 167 -1.07 3.48 -18.16
CA LEU A 167 -0.62 2.14 -17.84
C LEU A 167 -0.42 1.97 -16.32
N PHE A 168 0.44 2.80 -15.69
CA PHE A 168 0.65 2.78 -14.26
C PHE A 168 -0.26 3.80 -13.57
N ILE A 169 -1.44 3.34 -13.16
CA ILE A 169 -2.51 4.18 -12.60
C ILE A 169 -2.47 4.33 -11.08
N GLY A 170 -1.72 3.47 -10.40
CA GLY A 170 -1.53 3.52 -8.96
C GLY A 170 -0.17 2.98 -8.55
N LEU A 171 0.58 3.81 -7.82
CA LEU A 171 1.85 3.45 -7.19
C LEU A 171 1.68 3.60 -5.69
N LEU A 172 1.74 2.48 -4.96
CA LEU A 172 1.48 2.43 -3.54
C LEU A 172 2.68 1.88 -2.78
N SER A 173 2.89 2.39 -1.59
CA SER A 173 3.83 1.78 -0.64
C SER A 173 3.24 1.81 0.75
N GLN A 174 3.47 0.76 1.52
CA GLN A 174 3.00 0.67 2.90
C GLN A 174 3.99 0.00 3.83
N ARG A 175 3.88 0.37 5.10
CA ARG A 175 4.49 -0.33 6.24
C ARG A 175 3.44 -0.51 7.33
N LEU A 176 3.73 -1.40 8.27
CA LEU A 176 2.90 -1.60 9.46
C LEU A 176 3.63 -1.08 10.69
N VAL A 177 2.91 -0.31 11.49
CA VAL A 177 3.36 0.13 12.81
C VAL A 177 2.40 -0.38 13.89
N GLN A 178 2.91 -0.50 15.12
CA GLN A 178 2.11 -1.01 16.24
C GLN A 178 1.10 0.04 16.73
N LEU A 179 -0.12 -0.40 16.98
CA LEU A 179 -1.11 0.36 17.74
C LEU A 179 -0.88 0.16 19.22
N ILE A 180 -0.65 1.24 19.94
CA ILE A 180 -0.49 1.19 21.40
C ILE A 180 -1.85 1.15 22.11
N CYS A 181 -1.88 0.48 23.25
CA CYS A 181 -3.10 0.29 24.02
C CYS A 181 -3.63 1.62 24.57
N PRO A 182 -4.87 2.02 24.26
CA PRO A 182 -5.43 3.28 24.74
C PRO A 182 -5.68 3.29 26.25
N HIS A 183 -5.74 2.10 26.90
CA HIS A 183 -6.02 1.99 28.33
C HIS A 183 -4.78 2.17 29.21
N CYS A 184 -3.59 1.83 28.72
CA CYS A 184 -2.38 1.87 29.55
C CYS A 184 -1.22 2.65 28.94
N ARG A 185 -1.41 3.29 27.75
CA ARG A 185 -0.40 4.15 27.14
C ARG A 185 -0.02 5.30 28.10
N ARG A 186 1.24 5.72 28.03
CA ARG A 186 1.80 6.75 28.92
C ARG A 186 1.94 8.09 28.19
N PRO A 187 1.37 9.20 28.70
CA PRO A 187 1.51 10.52 28.09
C PRO A 187 2.98 10.96 28.05
N TRP A 188 3.36 11.68 27.00
CA TRP A 188 4.74 12.14 26.79
C TRP A 188 5.28 12.93 27.99
N HIS A 189 4.52 13.85 28.55
CA HIS A 189 4.94 14.69 29.65
C HIS A 189 5.31 13.91 30.94
N GLU A 190 4.77 12.70 31.11
CA GLU A 190 5.12 11.84 32.23
C GLU A 190 6.42 11.06 32.01
N VAL A 191 6.77 10.79 30.76
CA VAL A 191 7.89 9.89 30.42
C VAL A 191 9.08 10.60 29.78
N ALA A 192 8.94 11.86 29.39
CA ALA A 192 9.96 12.62 28.68
C ALA A 192 11.29 12.69 29.44
N THR A 193 11.22 12.84 30.76
CA THR A 193 12.42 12.90 31.63
C THR A 193 13.16 11.57 31.73
N GLU A 194 12.52 10.45 31.43
CA GLU A 194 13.12 9.11 31.37
C GLU A 194 13.84 8.84 30.03
N ARG A 195 13.72 9.74 29.07
CA ARG A 195 14.24 9.58 27.71
C ARG A 195 15.58 10.29 27.52
N THR A 196 16.36 9.80 26.56
CA THR A 196 17.61 10.44 26.16
C THR A 196 17.36 11.81 25.53
N ASP A 197 18.39 12.67 25.49
CA ASP A 197 18.27 13.99 24.87
C ASP A 197 17.94 13.90 23.36
N ASP A 198 18.45 12.86 22.69
CA ASP A 198 18.19 12.65 21.27
C ASP A 198 16.74 12.20 21.02
N GLU A 199 16.19 11.30 21.86
CA GLU A 199 14.79 10.92 21.80
C GLU A 199 13.87 12.10 22.08
N ARG A 200 14.20 12.94 23.07
CA ARG A 200 13.42 14.15 23.36
C ARG A 200 13.44 15.12 22.18
N ARG A 201 14.62 15.42 21.65
CA ARG A 201 14.76 16.30 20.48
C ARG A 201 13.98 15.78 19.29
N LEU A 202 14.05 14.49 19.00
CA LEU A 202 13.34 13.89 17.90
C LEU A 202 11.83 14.08 18.04
N VAL A 203 11.25 13.71 19.19
CA VAL A 203 9.81 13.81 19.43
C VAL A 203 9.34 15.28 19.41
N GLU A 204 10.04 16.15 20.15
CA GLU A 204 9.64 17.54 20.33
C GLU A 204 9.84 18.41 19.08
N SER A 205 10.69 17.97 18.13
CA SER A 205 10.90 18.70 16.87
C SER A 205 9.86 18.42 15.79
N VAL A 206 9.26 17.23 15.77
CA VAL A 206 8.36 16.79 14.68
C VAL A 206 6.95 16.39 15.13
N CYS A 207 6.78 16.07 16.42
CA CYS A 207 5.49 15.66 16.96
C CYS A 207 4.86 16.78 17.81
N ASN A 208 3.58 16.64 18.13
CA ASN A 208 2.91 17.49 19.13
C ASN A 208 3.04 16.84 20.51
N PRO A 209 3.91 17.35 21.43
CA PRO A 209 4.18 16.71 22.71
C PRO A 209 2.92 16.53 23.59
N ASP A 210 1.92 17.40 23.46
CA ASP A 210 0.70 17.33 24.24
C ASP A 210 -0.23 16.18 23.82
N GLN A 211 -0.01 15.59 22.63
CA GLN A 211 -0.83 14.55 22.05
C GLN A 211 -0.08 13.21 21.89
N VAL A 212 1.21 13.19 22.22
CA VAL A 212 2.06 12.01 22.08
C VAL A 212 1.94 11.11 23.31
N TYR A 213 1.85 9.82 23.05
CA TYR A 213 1.88 8.76 24.04
C TYR A 213 2.93 7.72 23.68
N LEU A 214 3.56 7.15 24.71
CA LEU A 214 4.44 6.01 24.55
C LEU A 214 3.77 4.71 24.99
N ARG A 215 4.26 3.62 24.46
CA ARG A 215 3.85 2.27 24.84
C ARG A 215 4.19 2.00 26.30
N ASN A 216 3.24 1.41 27.01
CA ASN A 216 3.52 0.79 28.32
C ASN A 216 3.90 -0.67 28.12
N HIS A 217 5.17 -1.01 28.30
CA HIS A 217 5.69 -2.37 28.08
C HIS A 217 5.21 -3.41 29.10
N GLU A 218 4.73 -2.98 30.26
CA GLU A 218 4.12 -3.88 31.25
C GLU A 218 2.73 -4.35 30.78
N GLY A 219 2.03 -3.48 30.02
CA GLY A 219 0.70 -3.78 29.50
C GLY A 219 -0.40 -3.66 30.54
N CYS A 220 -1.59 -4.15 30.19
CA CYS A 220 -2.77 -4.21 31.05
C CYS A 220 -3.69 -5.35 30.58
N PRO A 221 -4.81 -5.64 31.28
CA PRO A 221 -5.74 -6.70 30.88
C PRO A 221 -6.36 -6.55 29.48
N HIS A 222 -6.29 -5.36 28.85
CA HIS A 222 -6.86 -5.07 27.54
C HIS A 222 -5.86 -5.20 26.36
N CYS A 223 -4.62 -5.59 26.64
CA CYS A 223 -3.58 -5.60 25.61
C CYS A 223 -2.53 -6.68 25.85
N TRP A 224 -1.74 -6.91 24.82
CA TRP A 224 -0.53 -7.71 24.98
C TRP A 224 0.69 -6.77 25.09
N ARG A 225 1.23 -6.63 26.31
CA ARG A 225 2.42 -5.80 26.57
C ARG A 225 2.33 -4.37 25.97
N GLY A 226 1.17 -3.73 26.10
CA GLY A 226 0.95 -2.37 25.63
C GLY A 226 0.58 -2.23 24.15
N VAL A 227 0.38 -3.32 23.41
CA VAL A 227 0.03 -3.33 21.99
C VAL A 227 -1.31 -4.01 21.79
N THR A 228 -2.17 -3.42 20.94
CA THR A 228 -3.50 -3.96 20.60
C THR A 228 -3.59 -4.47 19.17
N GLY A 229 -2.63 -4.14 18.30
CA GLY A 229 -2.63 -4.54 16.90
C GLY A 229 -1.61 -3.77 16.08
N ARG A 230 -1.86 -3.72 14.77
CA ARG A 230 -1.02 -3.00 13.80
C ARG A 230 -1.88 -2.15 12.89
N THR A 231 -1.32 -1.07 12.37
CA THR A 231 -1.98 -0.17 11.43
C THR A 231 -1.06 0.16 10.26
N VAL A 232 -1.65 0.42 9.11
CA VAL A 232 -0.93 0.82 7.90
C VAL A 232 -0.49 2.28 8.00
N ILE A 233 0.73 2.55 7.60
CA ILE A 233 1.21 3.86 7.14
C ILE A 233 1.61 3.73 5.68
N ALA A 234 1.12 4.63 4.83
CA ALA A 234 1.23 4.44 3.38
C ALA A 234 1.43 5.74 2.62
N GLU A 235 1.93 5.57 1.39
CA GLU A 235 1.81 6.56 0.30
C GLU A 235 0.98 5.95 -0.81
N VAL A 236 0.04 6.71 -1.34
CA VAL A 236 -0.85 6.31 -2.41
C VAL A 236 -0.77 7.34 -3.52
N ILE A 237 -0.06 7.02 -4.59
CA ILE A 237 0.15 7.91 -5.74
C ILE A 237 -0.74 7.47 -6.88
N SER A 238 -1.61 8.37 -7.36
CA SER A 238 -2.29 8.27 -8.65
C SER A 238 -1.54 9.21 -9.61
N PRO A 239 -0.54 8.71 -10.36
CA PRO A 239 0.34 9.57 -11.15
C PRO A 239 -0.37 10.13 -12.37
N ASP A 240 -0.08 11.37 -12.70
CA ASP A 240 -0.50 12.02 -13.93
C ASP A 240 0.67 12.17 -14.93
N ALA A 241 0.41 12.74 -16.09
CA ALA A 241 1.42 12.94 -17.13
C ALA A 241 2.58 13.83 -16.64
N ARG A 242 2.27 14.85 -15.84
CA ARG A 242 3.29 15.77 -15.29
C ARG A 242 4.18 15.09 -14.28
N PHE A 243 3.63 14.21 -13.43
CA PHE A 243 4.41 13.39 -12.50
C PHE A 243 5.47 12.57 -13.25
N PHE A 244 5.07 11.86 -14.29
CA PHE A 244 5.99 11.04 -15.08
C PHE A 244 6.99 11.88 -15.89
N GLN A 245 6.58 13.03 -16.41
CA GLN A 245 7.50 13.96 -17.06
C GLN A 245 8.60 14.40 -16.10
N LEU A 246 8.25 14.84 -14.90
CA LEU A 246 9.21 15.24 -13.87
C LEU A 246 10.11 14.09 -13.44
N TYR A 247 9.54 12.89 -13.24
CA TYR A 247 10.33 11.69 -12.92
C TYR A 247 11.41 11.43 -13.98
N ARG A 248 11.06 11.50 -15.25
CA ARG A 248 12.00 11.26 -16.37
C ARG A 248 13.03 12.35 -16.56
N GLU A 249 12.63 13.60 -16.42
CA GLU A 249 13.50 14.76 -16.74
C GLU A 249 14.34 15.19 -15.53
N LYS A 250 13.81 15.09 -14.33
CA LYS A 250 14.40 15.65 -13.11
C LYS A 250 14.62 14.65 -11.98
N GLY A 251 14.06 13.44 -12.12
CA GLY A 251 14.21 12.37 -11.16
C GLY A 251 13.11 12.31 -10.08
N ARG A 252 13.32 11.40 -9.15
CA ARG A 252 12.32 11.00 -8.15
C ARG A 252 11.94 12.09 -7.17
N ILE A 253 12.89 12.92 -6.74
CA ILE A 253 12.66 13.97 -5.72
C ILE A 253 11.67 15.01 -6.24
N GLU A 254 11.87 15.49 -7.46
CA GLU A 254 10.99 16.45 -8.11
C GLU A 254 9.60 15.88 -8.35
N ALA A 255 9.51 14.65 -8.83
CA ALA A 255 8.22 13.97 -9.03
C ALA A 255 7.46 13.80 -7.70
N ARG A 256 8.15 13.40 -6.63
CA ARG A 256 7.57 13.26 -5.29
C ARG A 256 7.10 14.59 -4.72
N THR A 257 7.91 15.64 -4.87
CA THR A 257 7.57 17.00 -4.42
C THR A 257 6.35 17.54 -5.16
N TYR A 258 6.28 17.35 -6.47
CA TYR A 258 5.11 17.69 -7.29
C TYR A 258 3.85 16.96 -6.81
N TRP A 259 3.93 15.63 -6.63
CA TRP A 259 2.81 14.84 -6.12
C TRP A 259 2.31 15.36 -4.77
N HIS A 260 3.23 15.65 -3.86
CA HIS A 260 2.90 16.16 -2.53
C HIS A 260 2.26 17.55 -2.58
N ARG A 261 2.88 18.48 -3.31
CA ARG A 261 2.49 19.90 -3.30
C ARG A 261 1.32 20.22 -4.22
N GLU A 262 1.35 19.69 -5.44
CA GLU A 262 0.38 20.05 -6.47
C GLU A 262 -0.80 19.08 -6.53
N LEU A 263 -0.56 17.79 -6.28
CA LEU A 263 -1.61 16.78 -6.28
C LEU A 263 -2.19 16.50 -4.88
N GLY A 264 -1.71 17.20 -3.85
CA GLY A 264 -2.20 17.05 -2.48
C GLY A 264 -1.87 15.69 -1.85
N GLY A 265 -0.79 15.04 -2.30
CA GLY A 265 -0.38 13.73 -1.83
C GLY A 265 0.03 13.73 -0.36
N MET A 266 -0.49 12.78 0.40
CA MET A 266 -0.08 12.54 1.78
C MET A 266 1.16 11.65 1.81
N THR A 267 2.26 12.16 2.35
CA THR A 267 3.46 11.34 2.55
C THR A 267 3.24 10.29 3.64
N ARG A 268 4.01 9.20 3.59
CA ARG A 268 4.00 8.19 4.64
C ARG A 268 4.36 8.81 6.00
N ASN A 269 5.29 9.75 6.00
CA ASN A 269 5.67 10.47 7.21
C ASN A 269 4.51 11.31 7.77
N GLN A 270 3.77 12.04 6.94
CA GLN A 270 2.57 12.76 7.38
C GLN A 270 1.49 11.81 7.92
N HIS A 271 1.29 10.67 7.26
CA HIS A 271 0.35 9.64 7.72
C HIS A 271 0.76 9.09 9.07
N LEU A 272 2.06 8.80 9.26
CA LEU A 272 2.62 8.36 10.54
C LEU A 272 2.44 9.42 11.63
N LEU A 273 2.83 10.68 11.37
CA LEU A 273 2.70 11.77 12.34
C LEU A 273 1.25 12.01 12.75
N GLY A 274 0.30 11.88 11.83
CA GLY A 274 -1.13 11.94 12.15
C GLY A 274 -1.56 10.88 13.18
N LYS A 275 -1.06 9.67 13.06
CA LYS A 275 -1.33 8.58 14.02
C LYS A 275 -0.59 8.77 15.36
N ILE A 276 0.61 9.29 15.32
CA ILE A 276 1.38 9.63 16.53
C ILE A 276 0.67 10.75 17.29
N ASN A 277 0.29 11.82 16.61
CA ASN A 277 -0.37 12.99 17.22
C ASN A 277 -1.84 12.73 17.60
N SER A 278 -2.39 11.57 17.24
CA SER A 278 -3.68 11.09 17.78
C SER A 278 -3.52 10.09 18.94
N GLY A 279 -2.30 9.85 19.38
CA GLY A 279 -1.97 8.96 20.47
C GLY A 279 -2.08 7.47 20.16
N GLN A 280 -2.20 7.10 18.87
CA GLN A 280 -2.36 5.70 18.46
C GLN A 280 -1.04 4.95 18.33
N VAL A 281 0.06 5.65 18.05
CA VAL A 281 1.35 5.08 17.70
C VAL A 281 2.44 5.74 18.54
N ASP A 282 3.34 4.92 19.08
CA ASP A 282 4.54 5.37 19.80
C ASP A 282 5.59 5.85 18.80
N PRO A 283 6.00 7.13 18.85
CA PRO A 283 6.96 7.69 17.88
C PRO A 283 8.34 7.03 17.94
N LEU A 284 8.79 6.61 19.12
CA LEU A 284 10.11 6.01 19.29
C LEU A 284 10.16 4.60 18.69
N ALA A 285 9.10 3.82 18.87
CA ALA A 285 8.99 2.49 18.27
C ALA A 285 8.81 2.59 16.74
N ALA A 286 8.00 3.52 16.29
CA ALA A 286 7.73 3.72 14.86
C ALA A 286 8.94 4.23 14.08
N HIS A 287 9.81 5.01 14.71
CA HIS A 287 11.02 5.57 14.08
C HIS A 287 11.94 4.51 13.46
N TYR A 288 12.02 3.32 14.07
CA TYR A 288 12.80 2.19 13.54
C TYR A 288 12.16 1.51 12.33
N ILE A 289 10.87 1.75 12.08
CA ILE A 289 10.14 1.20 10.94
C ILE A 289 10.08 2.22 9.81
N SER A 290 9.80 3.47 10.16
CA SER A 290 9.78 4.63 9.26
C SER A 290 10.21 5.85 10.05
N PRO A 291 11.32 6.51 9.68
CA PRO A 291 11.80 7.67 10.42
C PRO A 291 10.72 8.74 10.56
N VAL A 292 10.48 9.21 11.79
CA VAL A 292 9.43 10.21 12.05
C VAL A 292 9.76 11.59 11.48
N ASP A 293 11.00 11.82 11.07
CA ASP A 293 11.52 13.02 10.42
C ASP A 293 11.87 12.80 8.93
N GLU A 294 11.35 11.74 8.31
CA GLU A 294 11.70 11.32 6.94
C GLU A 294 11.51 12.43 5.90
N ASP A 295 10.46 13.23 6.01
CA ASP A 295 10.17 14.30 5.05
C ASP A 295 11.22 15.42 5.06
N SER A 296 11.98 15.55 6.14
CA SER A 296 13.13 16.48 6.22
C SER A 296 14.25 16.14 5.26
N TYR A 297 14.33 14.87 4.84
CA TYR A 297 15.38 14.37 3.94
C TYR A 297 14.87 14.09 2.52
N THR A 298 13.58 13.93 2.33
CA THR A 298 13.02 13.35 1.09
C THR A 298 12.17 14.31 0.29
N LEU A 299 11.84 15.48 0.81
CA LEU A 299 11.12 16.54 0.10
C LEU A 299 12.00 17.77 -0.10
N LEU A 300 11.82 18.43 -1.24
CA LEU A 300 12.31 19.79 -1.46
C LEU A 300 11.42 20.79 -0.70
N HIS A 301 12.01 21.64 0.08
CA HIS A 301 11.32 22.68 0.88
C HIS A 301 11.19 23.99 0.14
#